data_cd98ad3cd4f774b3ddc5f9c64ec8830e
#
_entry.id   cd98ad3cd4f774b3ddc5f9c64ec8830e
#
_cell.length_a   1.000
_cell.length_b   1.000
_cell.length_c   1.000
_cell.angle_alpha   90.00
_cell.angle_beta   90.00
_cell.angle_gamma   90.00
#
_symmetry.space_group_name_H-M   'P 1'
#
loop_
_entity.id
_entity.type
_entity.pdbx_description
1 polymer ?
#
loop_
_entity_poly.entity_id
_entity_poly.type
_entity_poly.pdbx_seq_one_letter_code
_entity_poly.pdbx_strand_id
1 'polypeptide(L)'
;MSSSLPSSSWHTRAELPSDLPAVHELTVAAFGRPSEADLVEALRADEAWIDGLSIVATTRAETGPVGHVLLTRAFIGDVPALAMAPVSVHPDHQRSGAGSALVRAGLDAARARGERFVILLGHPSYYPRFGFGRASAHGITLTVDAPDEAWMALSLDQERDPLPSGTARWAAAFGIA
;
A
#
# COMPACT_ATOMS: atom_id res chain seq x y z
N MET A 1 1.70 2.39 38.72
CA MET A 1 2.26 3.42 37.83
C MET A 1 2.16 2.90 36.40
N SER A 2 1.10 3.30 35.72
CA SER A 2 0.89 2.93 34.32
C SER A 2 1.81 3.77 33.46
N SER A 3 2.85 3.14 32.93
CA SER A 3 3.66 3.74 31.86
C SER A 3 2.85 3.74 30.59
N SER A 4 2.19 4.84 30.31
CA SER A 4 1.65 5.12 28.99
C SER A 4 2.84 5.19 28.03
N LEU A 5 3.00 4.17 27.20
CA LEU A 5 3.89 4.26 26.05
C LEU A 5 3.41 5.46 25.21
N PRO A 6 4.31 6.35 24.76
CA PRO A 6 3.89 7.41 23.88
C PRO A 6 3.27 6.79 22.64
N SER A 7 2.01 7.15 22.36
CA SER A 7 1.39 6.83 21.08
C SER A 7 2.37 7.27 19.99
N SER A 8 2.76 6.35 19.13
CA SER A 8 3.69 6.61 18.02
C SER A 8 3.20 7.85 17.26
N SER A 9 3.99 8.90 17.30
CA SER A 9 3.63 10.23 16.79
C SER A 9 3.83 10.33 15.27
N TRP A 10 3.41 9.30 14.54
CA TRP A 10 3.39 9.32 13.08
C TRP A 10 2.19 10.15 12.60
N HIS A 11 2.48 11.16 11.81
CA HIS A 11 1.46 11.93 11.11
C HIS A 11 1.39 11.45 9.67
N THR A 12 0.19 11.07 9.23
CA THR A 12 -0.06 10.62 7.86
C THR A 12 -0.98 11.61 7.15
N ARG A 13 -0.71 11.87 5.90
CA ARG A 13 -1.52 12.74 5.03
C ARG A 13 -1.33 12.37 3.57
N ALA A 14 -2.23 12.83 2.71
CA ALA A 14 -2.01 12.76 1.27
C ALA A 14 -0.72 13.50 0.89
N GLU A 15 0.00 12.97 -0.10
CA GLU A 15 1.20 13.64 -0.59
C GLU A 15 0.87 14.98 -1.25
N LEU A 16 1.81 15.89 -1.18
CA LEU A 16 1.78 17.18 -1.85
C LEU A 16 2.82 17.19 -2.98
N PRO A 17 2.67 18.07 -4.01
CA PRO A 17 3.68 18.19 -5.06
C PRO A 17 5.10 18.42 -4.54
N SER A 18 5.23 19.13 -3.42
CA SER A 18 6.53 19.36 -2.76
C SER A 18 7.16 18.11 -2.14
N ASP A 19 6.40 17.04 -1.93
CA ASP A 19 6.89 15.78 -1.36
C ASP A 19 7.56 14.87 -2.40
N LEU A 20 7.33 15.09 -3.69
CA LEU A 20 7.77 14.17 -4.73
C LEU A 20 9.26 13.80 -4.69
N PRO A 21 10.19 14.77 -4.54
CA PRO A 21 11.62 14.42 -4.42
C PRO A 21 11.91 13.54 -3.20
N ALA A 22 11.32 13.86 -2.05
CA ALA A 22 11.53 13.09 -0.82
C ALA A 22 10.94 11.67 -0.93
N VAL A 23 9.77 11.52 -1.54
CA VAL A 23 9.15 10.21 -1.80
C VAL A 23 10.05 9.36 -2.71
N HIS A 24 10.62 9.94 -3.75
CA HIS A 24 11.56 9.24 -4.61
C HIS A 24 12.80 8.78 -3.83
N GLU A 25 13.45 9.68 -3.11
CA GLU A 25 14.67 9.39 -2.35
C GLU A 25 14.44 8.33 -1.27
N LEU A 26 13.37 8.46 -0.47
CA LEU A 26 13.07 7.48 0.59
C LEU A 26 12.75 6.10 0.01
N THR A 27 12.10 6.04 -1.16
CA THR A 27 11.77 4.78 -1.81
C THR A 27 13.04 4.09 -2.34
N VAL A 28 13.95 4.83 -2.98
CA VAL A 28 15.26 4.31 -3.36
C VAL A 28 16.03 3.79 -2.16
N ALA A 29 16.04 4.56 -1.06
CA ALA A 29 16.74 4.15 0.16
C ALA A 29 16.13 2.90 0.80
N ALA A 30 14.80 2.80 0.81
CA ALA A 30 14.08 1.66 1.40
C ALA A 30 14.35 0.34 0.66
N PHE A 31 14.39 0.37 -0.67
CA PHE A 31 14.59 -0.83 -1.50
C PHE A 31 16.05 -1.06 -1.92
N GLY A 32 16.93 -0.08 -1.73
CA GLY A 32 18.32 -0.16 -2.15
C GLY A 32 18.52 -0.14 -3.67
N ARG A 33 17.51 0.27 -4.42
CA ARG A 33 17.50 0.33 -5.89
C ARG A 33 16.42 1.31 -6.38
N PRO A 34 16.51 1.84 -7.61
CA PRO A 34 15.55 2.83 -8.10
C PRO A 34 14.24 2.25 -8.65
N SER A 35 14.14 0.94 -8.88
CA SER A 35 13.01 0.35 -9.63
C SER A 35 11.63 0.65 -9.01
N GLU A 36 11.50 0.64 -7.70
CA GLU A 36 10.24 0.95 -7.02
C GLU A 36 9.93 2.45 -7.03
N ALA A 37 10.94 3.30 -6.95
CA ALA A 37 10.78 4.74 -7.11
C ALA A 37 10.37 5.10 -8.54
N ASP A 38 10.98 4.48 -9.53
CA ASP A 38 10.64 4.64 -10.94
C ASP A 38 9.20 4.14 -11.22
N LEU A 39 8.79 3.05 -10.56
CA LEU A 39 7.42 2.55 -10.62
C LEU A 39 6.42 3.60 -10.11
N VAL A 40 6.68 4.24 -8.99
CA VAL A 40 5.82 5.30 -8.46
C VAL A 40 5.68 6.44 -9.46
N GLU A 41 6.79 6.87 -10.08
CA GLU A 41 6.75 7.92 -11.11
C GLU A 41 5.92 7.49 -12.33
N ALA A 42 6.08 6.24 -12.79
CA ALA A 42 5.28 5.71 -13.90
C ALA A 42 3.79 5.63 -13.54
N LEU A 43 3.46 5.23 -12.32
CA LEU A 43 2.08 5.17 -11.84
C LEU A 43 1.43 6.56 -11.73
N ARG A 44 2.19 7.62 -11.44
CA ARG A 44 1.65 8.99 -11.44
C ARG A 44 1.10 9.42 -12.80
N ALA A 45 1.64 8.89 -13.88
CA ALA A 45 1.22 9.17 -15.24
C ALA A 45 0.26 8.11 -15.81
N ASP A 46 -0.04 7.08 -15.04
CA ASP A 46 -0.92 5.98 -15.44
C ASP A 46 -2.39 6.32 -15.12
N GLU A 47 -3.31 5.81 -15.93
CA GLU A 47 -4.76 5.93 -15.71
C GLU A 47 -5.24 5.29 -14.40
N ALA A 48 -4.44 4.39 -13.83
CA ALA A 48 -4.71 3.74 -12.54
C ALA A 48 -4.45 4.66 -11.33
N TRP A 49 -3.86 5.83 -11.52
CA TRP A 49 -3.64 6.80 -10.45
C TRP A 49 -4.96 7.31 -9.87
N ILE A 50 -5.03 7.38 -8.55
CA ILE A 50 -6.20 7.89 -7.83
C ILE A 50 -5.73 8.98 -6.87
N ASP A 51 -6.17 10.21 -7.08
CA ASP A 51 -5.84 11.32 -6.19
C ASP A 51 -6.28 11.04 -4.76
N GLY A 52 -5.39 11.30 -3.81
CA GLY A 52 -5.63 11.08 -2.38
C GLY A 52 -5.24 9.68 -1.88
N LEU A 53 -4.83 8.76 -2.75
CA LEU A 53 -4.37 7.42 -2.37
C LEU A 53 -2.84 7.24 -2.48
N SER A 54 -2.11 8.33 -2.59
CA SER A 54 -0.67 8.40 -2.34
C SER A 54 -0.48 9.13 -1.01
N ILE A 55 0.01 8.41 0.00
CA ILE A 55 0.00 8.87 1.40
C ILE A 55 1.41 8.83 1.94
N VAL A 56 1.80 9.89 2.63
CA VAL A 56 3.10 10.02 3.27
C VAL A 56 2.98 10.01 4.79
N ALA A 57 4.04 9.53 5.45
CA ALA A 57 4.21 9.61 6.89
C ALA A 57 5.33 10.61 7.21
N THR A 58 5.08 11.45 8.19
CA THR A 58 6.04 12.44 8.70
C THR A 58 6.15 12.33 10.21
N THR A 59 7.23 12.86 10.76
CA THR A 59 7.38 13.07 12.19
C THR A 59 7.40 14.57 12.50
N ARG A 60 7.31 14.92 13.78
CA ARG A 60 7.49 16.32 14.22
C ARG A 60 8.91 16.83 14.04
N ALA A 61 9.88 15.91 14.04
CA ALA A 61 11.31 16.24 13.94
C ALA A 61 11.77 16.39 12.49
N GLU A 62 11.07 15.77 11.55
CA GLU A 62 11.43 15.78 10.13
C GLU A 62 10.60 16.81 9.37
N THR A 63 11.23 17.50 8.45
CA THR A 63 10.56 18.52 7.63
C THR A 63 9.85 17.95 6.40
N GLY A 64 10.02 16.66 6.14
CA GLY A 64 9.44 15.98 4.99
C GLY A 64 9.07 14.52 5.25
N PRO A 65 8.57 13.83 4.23
CA PRO A 65 8.21 12.43 4.32
C PRO A 65 9.36 11.50 4.71
N VAL A 66 9.08 10.57 5.61
CA VAL A 66 9.99 9.46 5.97
C VAL A 66 9.41 8.11 5.55
N GLY A 67 8.18 8.08 5.08
CA GLY A 67 7.53 6.89 4.58
C GLY A 67 6.43 7.24 3.57
N HIS A 68 6.05 6.25 2.77
CA HIS A 68 5.10 6.40 1.69
C HIS A 68 4.34 5.09 1.43
N VAL A 69 3.05 5.20 1.13
CA VAL A 69 2.22 4.11 0.63
C VAL A 69 1.43 4.59 -0.57
N LEU A 70 1.34 3.75 -1.59
CA LEU A 70 0.57 4.02 -2.79
C LEU A 70 -0.48 2.93 -3.00
N LEU A 71 -1.72 3.36 -3.28
CA LEU A 71 -2.78 2.49 -3.75
C LEU A 71 -3.25 2.98 -5.12
N THR A 72 -3.33 2.07 -6.08
CA THR A 72 -3.73 2.37 -7.46
C THR A 72 -4.86 1.46 -7.91
N ARG A 73 -5.57 1.84 -8.96
CA ARG A 73 -6.65 1.03 -9.52
C ARG A 73 -6.15 -0.34 -9.96
N ALA A 74 -6.86 -1.37 -9.52
CA ALA A 74 -6.71 -2.75 -9.93
C ALA A 74 -8.09 -3.39 -10.11
N PHE A 75 -8.12 -4.63 -10.55
CA PHE A 75 -9.36 -5.39 -10.73
C PHE A 75 -9.18 -6.84 -10.26
N ILE A 76 -10.24 -7.42 -9.75
CA ILE A 76 -10.37 -8.86 -9.54
C ILE A 76 -11.43 -9.34 -10.53
N GLY A 77 -11.02 -9.98 -11.61
CA GLY A 77 -11.91 -10.16 -12.77
C GLY A 77 -12.34 -8.80 -13.30
N ASP A 78 -13.64 -8.54 -13.32
CA ASP A 78 -14.20 -7.24 -13.71
C ASP A 78 -14.58 -6.35 -12.52
N VAL A 79 -14.30 -6.78 -11.31
CA VAL A 79 -14.64 -6.04 -10.08
C VAL A 79 -13.52 -5.07 -9.71
N PRO A 80 -13.80 -3.76 -9.59
CA PRO A 80 -12.79 -2.80 -9.17
C PRO A 80 -12.21 -3.12 -7.80
N ALA A 81 -10.89 -2.99 -7.70
CA ALA A 81 -10.11 -3.17 -6.50
C ALA A 81 -8.97 -2.14 -6.46
N LEU A 82 -8.20 -2.15 -5.41
CA LEU A 82 -6.96 -1.39 -5.29
C LEU A 82 -5.78 -2.34 -5.15
N ALA A 83 -4.66 -1.99 -5.77
CA ALA A 83 -3.37 -2.59 -5.50
C ALA A 83 -2.60 -1.69 -4.52
N MET A 84 -2.11 -2.25 -3.42
CA MET A 84 -1.28 -1.53 -2.46
C MET A 84 0.19 -1.88 -2.73
N ALA A 85 0.90 -1.00 -3.40
CA ALA A 85 2.33 -1.10 -3.69
C ALA A 85 2.85 0.18 -4.34
N PRO A 86 4.08 0.62 -4.02
CA PRO A 86 4.90 0.11 -2.93
C PRO A 86 4.51 0.68 -1.55
N VAL A 87 5.02 0.05 -0.51
CA VAL A 87 5.04 0.58 0.85
C VAL A 87 6.50 0.77 1.23
N SER A 88 6.89 1.99 1.54
CA SER A 88 8.30 2.36 1.74
C SER A 88 8.47 3.14 3.04
N VAL A 89 9.47 2.78 3.83
CA VAL A 89 9.91 3.56 5.00
C VAL A 89 11.42 3.75 4.88
N HIS A 90 11.89 4.98 5.06
CA HIS A 90 13.32 5.27 5.07
C HIS A 90 14.03 4.36 6.10
N PRO A 91 15.22 3.80 5.79
CA PRO A 91 15.90 2.86 6.68
C PRO A 91 16.09 3.35 8.11
N ASP A 92 16.31 4.65 8.31
CA ASP A 92 16.49 5.24 9.64
C ASP A 92 15.21 5.23 10.50
N HIS A 93 14.06 4.98 9.89
CA HIS A 93 12.75 4.99 10.54
C HIS A 93 12.03 3.64 10.47
N GLN A 94 12.66 2.61 9.94
CA GLN A 94 12.09 1.26 9.90
C GLN A 94 11.97 0.67 11.31
N ARG A 95 11.02 -0.26 11.48
CA ARG A 95 10.69 -0.92 12.77
C ARG A 95 10.26 0.04 13.86
N SER A 96 9.70 1.17 13.49
CA SER A 96 9.23 2.22 14.42
C SER A 96 7.70 2.38 14.41
N GLY A 97 6.99 1.57 13.63
CA GLY A 97 5.54 1.67 13.44
C GLY A 97 5.10 2.55 12.28
N ALA A 98 6.04 3.17 11.54
CA ALA A 98 5.71 4.03 10.39
C ALA A 98 5.00 3.25 9.28
N GLY A 99 5.49 2.06 8.93
CA GLY A 99 4.86 1.20 7.93
C GLY A 99 3.44 0.82 8.30
N SER A 100 3.19 0.45 9.54
CA SER A 100 1.84 0.13 10.02
C SER A 100 0.91 1.33 10.00
N ALA A 101 1.40 2.51 10.37
CA ALA A 101 0.63 3.75 10.29
C ALA A 101 0.23 4.06 8.83
N LEU A 102 1.16 3.88 7.90
CA LEU A 102 0.92 4.07 6.46
C LEU A 102 -0.12 3.10 5.91
N VAL A 103 0.00 1.82 6.21
CA VAL A 103 -0.96 0.81 5.74
C VAL A 103 -2.35 1.12 6.27
N ARG A 104 -2.49 1.42 7.57
CA ARG A 104 -3.78 1.79 8.15
C ARG A 104 -4.36 3.05 7.53
N ALA A 105 -3.54 4.08 7.33
CA ALA A 105 -3.98 5.31 6.68
C ALA A 105 -4.44 5.07 5.23
N GLY A 106 -3.74 4.23 4.48
CA GLY A 106 -4.13 3.83 3.14
C GLY A 106 -5.46 3.10 3.10
N LEU A 107 -5.67 2.15 4.01
CA LEU A 107 -6.94 1.41 4.12
C LEU A 107 -8.09 2.34 4.55
N ASP A 108 -7.86 3.25 5.48
CA ASP A 108 -8.87 4.22 5.92
C ASP A 108 -9.25 5.19 4.79
N ALA A 109 -8.27 5.67 4.03
CA ALA A 109 -8.52 6.52 2.86
C ALA A 109 -9.32 5.78 1.77
N ALA A 110 -9.02 4.50 1.56
CA ALA A 110 -9.75 3.65 0.64
C ALA A 110 -11.21 3.46 1.09
N ARG A 111 -11.45 3.18 2.37
CA ARG A 111 -12.81 3.09 2.94
C ARG A 111 -13.59 4.38 2.77
N ALA A 112 -12.96 5.51 3.06
CA ALA A 112 -13.60 6.83 2.93
C ALA A 112 -14.03 7.16 1.50
N ARG A 113 -13.39 6.54 0.50
CA ARG A 113 -13.73 6.68 -0.92
C ARG A 113 -14.77 5.67 -1.40
N GLY A 114 -15.23 4.76 -0.55
CA GLY A 114 -16.16 3.70 -0.92
C GLY A 114 -15.52 2.53 -1.67
N GLU A 115 -14.21 2.38 -1.59
CA GLU A 115 -13.51 1.23 -2.15
C GLU A 115 -13.83 -0.03 -1.33
N ARG A 116 -13.78 -1.19 -1.98
CA ARG A 116 -14.21 -2.45 -1.36
C ARG A 116 -13.10 -3.46 -1.14
N PHE A 117 -12.14 -3.54 -2.06
CA PHE A 117 -11.14 -4.62 -2.08
C PHE A 117 -9.74 -4.07 -2.30
N VAL A 118 -8.77 -4.69 -1.62
CA VAL A 118 -7.34 -4.38 -1.77
C VAL A 118 -6.59 -5.67 -1.99
N ILE A 119 -5.66 -5.67 -2.95
CA ILE A 119 -4.75 -6.78 -3.24
C ILE A 119 -3.32 -6.33 -3.08
N LEU A 120 -2.44 -7.25 -2.72
CA LEU A 120 -1.00 -6.99 -2.63
C LEU A 120 -0.17 -8.28 -2.71
N LEU A 121 1.11 -8.10 -3.07
CA LEU A 121 2.17 -9.06 -2.86
C LEU A 121 3.05 -8.55 -1.72
N GLY A 122 3.21 -9.32 -0.65
CA GLY A 122 3.97 -8.86 0.51
C GLY A 122 4.30 -9.97 1.50
N HIS A 123 4.91 -9.58 2.61
CA HIS A 123 5.34 -10.52 3.63
C HIS A 123 4.15 -11.19 4.33
N PRO A 124 4.06 -12.52 4.30
CA PRO A 124 2.93 -13.25 4.89
C PRO A 124 2.87 -13.15 6.42
N SER A 125 3.94 -12.74 7.07
CA SER A 125 3.99 -12.51 8.52
C SER A 125 3.60 -11.09 8.95
N TYR A 126 3.46 -10.18 8.01
CA TYR A 126 3.22 -8.76 8.30
C TYR A 126 1.78 -8.32 8.01
N TYR A 127 1.30 -8.53 6.80
CA TYR A 127 0.01 -8.00 6.34
C TYR A 127 -1.24 -8.63 6.97
N PRO A 128 -1.21 -9.89 7.47
CA PRO A 128 -2.37 -10.45 8.17
C PRO A 128 -2.83 -9.65 9.39
N ARG A 129 -1.95 -8.88 10.02
CA ARG A 129 -2.30 -7.98 11.14
C ARG A 129 -3.32 -6.90 10.77
N PHE A 130 -3.45 -6.59 9.47
CA PHE A 130 -4.41 -5.62 8.95
C PHE A 130 -5.68 -6.28 8.42
N GLY A 131 -5.79 -7.61 8.48
CA GLY A 131 -6.92 -8.37 8.00
C GLY A 131 -6.72 -9.03 6.63
N PHE A 132 -5.55 -8.88 6.01
CA PHE A 132 -5.23 -9.57 4.76
C PHE A 132 -5.14 -11.08 4.95
N GLY A 133 -5.68 -11.82 4.00
CA GLY A 133 -5.56 -13.28 3.92
C GLY A 133 -5.11 -13.72 2.53
N ARG A 134 -4.87 -15.01 2.35
CA ARG A 134 -4.46 -15.57 1.06
C ARG A 134 -5.51 -15.30 -0.01
N ALA A 135 -5.11 -14.68 -1.09
CA ALA A 135 -6.00 -14.39 -2.22
C ALA A 135 -6.49 -15.69 -2.89
N SER A 136 -5.65 -16.71 -2.96
CA SER A 136 -6.00 -18.01 -3.54
C SER A 136 -7.14 -18.72 -2.79
N ALA A 137 -7.29 -18.48 -1.49
CA ALA A 137 -8.40 -19.03 -0.71
C ALA A 137 -9.77 -18.51 -1.17
N HIS A 138 -9.81 -17.42 -1.91
CA HIS A 138 -11.02 -16.80 -2.47
C HIS A 138 -11.12 -16.97 -3.99
N GLY A 139 -10.28 -17.81 -4.59
CA GLY A 139 -10.27 -18.01 -6.04
C GLY A 139 -9.73 -16.82 -6.82
N ILE A 140 -8.91 -15.98 -6.19
CA ILE A 140 -8.25 -14.84 -6.85
C ILE A 140 -6.91 -15.32 -7.39
N THR A 141 -6.77 -15.36 -8.70
CA THR A 141 -5.58 -15.84 -9.39
C THR A 141 -4.67 -14.69 -9.79
N LEU A 142 -3.37 -14.98 -9.84
CA LEU A 142 -2.33 -14.03 -10.26
C LEU A 142 -1.70 -14.54 -11.57
N THR A 143 -1.37 -13.64 -12.48
CA THR A 143 -0.81 -13.98 -13.80
C THR A 143 0.71 -14.17 -13.78
N VAL A 144 1.37 -13.82 -12.69
CA VAL A 144 2.81 -13.96 -12.50
C VAL A 144 3.11 -14.98 -11.43
N ASP A 145 4.31 -15.56 -11.50
CA ASP A 145 4.80 -16.49 -10.48
C ASP A 145 5.15 -15.73 -9.20
N ALA A 146 4.49 -16.11 -8.10
CA ALA A 146 4.77 -15.57 -6.78
C ALA A 146 4.40 -16.65 -5.73
N PRO A 147 5.05 -16.66 -4.55
CA PRO A 147 4.65 -17.55 -3.47
C PRO A 147 3.18 -17.31 -3.09
N ASP A 148 2.42 -18.37 -2.96
CA ASP A 148 0.98 -18.29 -2.65
C ASP A 148 0.72 -17.55 -1.34
N GLU A 149 1.56 -17.73 -0.33
CA GLU A 149 1.47 -17.05 0.96
C GLU A 149 1.74 -15.54 0.89
N ALA A 150 2.42 -15.07 -0.15
CA ALA A 150 2.69 -13.63 -0.37
C ALA A 150 1.56 -12.93 -1.14
N TRP A 151 0.72 -13.71 -1.83
CA TRP A 151 -0.41 -13.19 -2.60
C TRP A 151 -1.63 -13.05 -1.70
N MET A 152 -1.98 -11.79 -1.37
CA MET A 152 -2.98 -11.50 -0.36
C MET A 152 -4.06 -10.54 -0.85
N ALA A 153 -5.24 -10.68 -0.26
CA ALA A 153 -6.38 -9.84 -0.51
C ALA A 153 -7.12 -9.48 0.79
N LEU A 154 -7.81 -8.36 0.75
CA LEU A 154 -8.61 -7.85 1.86
C LEU A 154 -9.92 -7.29 1.33
N SER A 155 -11.03 -7.66 1.98
CA SER A 155 -12.28 -6.90 1.88
C SER A 155 -12.28 -5.83 2.98
N LEU A 156 -12.56 -4.59 2.60
CA LEU A 156 -12.64 -3.48 3.55
C LEU A 156 -13.89 -3.55 4.44
N ASP A 157 -14.90 -4.31 4.02
CA ASP A 157 -16.09 -4.66 4.80
C ASP A 157 -16.53 -6.08 4.42
N GLN A 158 -16.07 -7.09 5.14
CA GLN A 158 -16.32 -8.49 4.82
C GLN A 158 -17.78 -8.92 4.96
N GLU A 159 -18.54 -8.26 5.81
CA GLU A 159 -19.96 -8.59 5.99
C GLU A 159 -20.78 -8.12 4.80
N ARG A 160 -20.47 -6.94 4.30
CA ARG A 160 -21.15 -6.31 3.18
C ARG A 160 -20.64 -6.76 1.82
N ASP A 161 -19.34 -6.87 1.70
CA ASP A 161 -18.63 -7.11 0.45
C ASP A 161 -17.68 -8.31 0.57
N PRO A 162 -18.17 -9.55 0.41
CA PRO A 162 -17.28 -10.72 0.38
C PRO A 162 -16.33 -10.64 -0.82
N LEU A 163 -15.10 -11.13 -0.65
CA LEU A 163 -14.10 -11.12 -1.72
C LEU A 163 -14.59 -11.86 -2.96
N PRO A 164 -14.52 -11.23 -4.14
CA PRO A 164 -14.87 -11.89 -5.39
C PRO A 164 -13.77 -12.87 -5.82
N SER A 165 -14.08 -13.76 -6.73
CA SER A 165 -13.11 -14.60 -7.44
C SER A 165 -12.79 -14.01 -8.81
N GLY A 166 -11.67 -14.40 -9.37
CA GLY A 166 -11.26 -14.00 -10.72
C GLY A 166 -9.77 -13.72 -10.82
N THR A 167 -9.31 -13.41 -12.02
CA THR A 167 -7.91 -13.07 -12.24
C THR A 167 -7.65 -11.61 -11.87
N ALA A 168 -6.64 -11.39 -11.04
CA ALA A 168 -6.21 -10.05 -10.67
C ALA A 168 -5.55 -9.34 -11.87
N ARG A 169 -5.91 -8.09 -12.07
CA ARG A 169 -5.30 -7.21 -13.07
C ARG A 169 -4.77 -5.96 -12.38
N TRP A 170 -3.51 -5.67 -12.64
CA TRP A 170 -2.77 -4.54 -12.08
C TRP A 170 -2.64 -3.44 -13.13
N ALA A 171 -2.29 -2.24 -12.69
CA ALA A 171 -1.92 -1.17 -13.61
C ALA A 171 -0.78 -1.60 -14.55
N ALA A 172 -0.81 -1.14 -15.79
CA ALA A 172 0.18 -1.50 -16.80
C ALA A 172 1.62 -1.20 -16.37
N ALA A 173 1.82 -0.12 -15.61
CA ALA A 173 3.13 0.28 -15.10
C ALA A 173 3.82 -0.77 -14.22
N PHE A 174 3.05 -1.69 -13.58
CA PHE A 174 3.63 -2.79 -12.82
C PHE A 174 4.35 -3.84 -13.69
N GLY A 175 4.08 -3.88 -14.99
CA GLY A 175 4.63 -4.90 -15.88
C GLY A 175 4.09 -6.31 -15.64
N ILE A 176 3.00 -6.42 -14.91
CA ILE A 176 2.28 -7.66 -14.61
C ILE A 176 1.00 -7.64 -15.46
N ALA A 177 1.03 -8.28 -16.61
CA ALA A 177 -0.12 -8.36 -17.49
C ALA A 177 -0.79 -9.73 -17.39
#